data_8491d00ef1a3183f1d6c59721e533582
#
_entry.id   8491d00ef1a3183f1d6c59721e533582
#
_cell.length_a   1.000
_cell.length_b   1.000
_cell.length_c   1.000
_cell.angle_alpha   90.00
_cell.angle_beta   90.00
_cell.angle_gamma   90.00
#
_symmetry.space_group_name_H-M   'P 1'
#
loop_
_entity.id
_entity.type
_entity.pdbx_description
1 polymer ?
#
loop_
_entity_poly.entity_id
_entity_poly.type
_entity_poly.pdbx_seq_one_letter_code
_entity_poly.pdbx_strand_id
1 'polypeptide(L)'
;VGSEMCIRDSIRAPYDGFIQQRYVDVGTIINPGVTIFDFVDSSNVEAHVSIPGNDLNGLSLGSEYEFEINGETHFAIFSRIAPMTIGGSSNRLGIFEFSEFLSPGNVGYLKYRNIIKKSGAWVPLQALSESNQGLWNLFVLEKLDDGYKVLKEIVELHHVEDEYAYISGTISNGDQVVVGGALRVIEGQFLK
;
A
#
# COMPACT_ATOMS: atom_id res chain seq x y z
N VAL A 1 -34.78 5.31 59.84
CA VAL A 1 -35.41 5.68 58.57
C VAL A 1 -34.29 6.30 57.75
N GLY A 2 -33.73 5.47 56.84
CA GLY A 2 -32.66 5.89 55.98
C GLY A 2 -33.19 6.84 54.91
N SER A 3 -32.67 8.03 54.86
CA SER A 3 -32.80 8.95 53.77
C SER A 3 -32.17 8.32 52.51
N GLU A 4 -33.00 7.84 51.58
CA GLU A 4 -32.53 7.51 50.25
C GLU A 4 -32.06 8.80 49.61
N MET A 5 -30.73 8.98 49.63
CA MET A 5 -30.08 10.03 48.92
C MET A 5 -30.23 9.67 47.43
N CYS A 6 -31.12 10.34 46.69
CA CYS A 6 -31.20 10.24 45.25
C CYS A 6 -29.88 10.72 44.67
N ILE A 7 -28.96 9.80 44.51
CA ILE A 7 -27.72 10.05 43.75
C ILE A 7 -28.18 10.22 42.31
N ARG A 8 -28.17 11.46 41.81
CA ARG A 8 -28.21 11.69 40.37
C ARG A 8 -26.91 11.16 39.83
N ASP A 9 -26.96 9.93 39.39
CA ASP A 9 -25.81 9.33 38.74
C ASP A 9 -25.67 9.96 37.35
N SER A 10 -24.47 10.43 37.03
CA SER A 10 -24.20 11.02 35.75
C SER A 10 -23.15 10.15 35.01
N ILE A 11 -23.50 9.76 33.82
CA ILE A 11 -22.55 9.09 32.93
C ILE A 11 -21.62 10.15 32.36
N ARG A 12 -20.32 9.95 32.52
CA ARG A 12 -19.28 10.84 31.98
C ARG A 12 -18.54 10.12 30.87
N ALA A 13 -18.04 10.90 29.89
CA ALA A 13 -17.13 10.40 28.89
C ALA A 13 -15.87 9.81 29.57
N PRO A 14 -15.44 8.59 29.22
CA PRO A 14 -14.28 7.93 29.80
C PRO A 14 -12.95 8.49 29.28
N TYR A 15 -12.96 9.20 28.15
CA TYR A 15 -11.82 9.82 27.49
C TYR A 15 -12.28 11.04 26.69
N ASP A 16 -11.34 11.81 26.13
CA ASP A 16 -11.65 12.94 25.25
C ASP A 16 -12.15 12.45 23.88
N GLY A 17 -13.23 13.04 23.38
CA GLY A 17 -13.83 12.58 22.13
C GLY A 17 -15.05 13.36 21.70
N PHE A 18 -15.70 12.86 20.67
CA PHE A 18 -16.90 13.46 20.07
C PHE A 18 -18.07 12.49 20.08
N ILE A 19 -19.28 13.04 20.31
CA ILE A 19 -20.51 12.28 20.10
C ILE A 19 -20.78 12.27 18.60
N GLN A 20 -20.63 11.11 17.96
CA GLN A 20 -20.91 10.94 16.55
C GLN A 20 -22.41 10.84 16.27
N GLN A 21 -23.12 10.12 17.12
CA GLN A 21 -24.57 9.92 16.98
C GLN A 21 -25.25 9.81 18.33
N ARG A 22 -26.45 10.40 18.42
CA ARG A 22 -27.37 10.27 19.57
C ARG A 22 -28.57 9.44 19.15
N TYR A 23 -28.90 8.40 19.91
CA TYR A 23 -30.00 7.47 19.62
C TYR A 23 -31.26 7.72 20.44
N VAL A 24 -31.15 8.49 21.54
CA VAL A 24 -32.27 8.75 22.44
C VAL A 24 -32.39 10.23 22.72
N ASP A 25 -33.63 10.70 22.93
CA ASP A 25 -33.91 12.09 23.25
C ASP A 25 -34.01 12.33 24.77
N VAL A 26 -33.87 13.60 25.16
CA VAL A 26 -34.03 14.03 26.55
C VAL A 26 -35.44 13.70 27.03
N GLY A 27 -35.54 13.05 28.19
CA GLY A 27 -36.80 12.61 28.76
C GLY A 27 -37.24 11.19 28.38
N THR A 28 -36.46 10.51 27.50
CA THR A 28 -36.70 9.09 27.17
C THR A 28 -36.32 8.20 28.36
N ILE A 29 -37.21 7.29 28.74
CA ILE A 29 -36.90 6.24 29.72
C ILE A 29 -36.13 5.13 28.99
N ILE A 30 -34.95 4.82 29.48
CA ILE A 30 -34.08 3.79 28.90
C ILE A 30 -33.89 2.64 29.88
N ASN A 31 -33.74 1.43 29.33
CA ASN A 31 -33.37 0.22 30.08
C ASN A 31 -31.86 -0.06 29.97
N PRO A 32 -31.31 -0.82 30.93
CA PRO A 32 -29.93 -1.28 30.81
C PRO A 32 -29.70 -2.01 29.46
N GLY A 33 -28.60 -1.68 28.80
CA GLY A 33 -28.22 -2.26 27.49
C GLY A 33 -28.67 -1.47 26.26
N VAL A 34 -29.46 -0.37 26.45
CA VAL A 34 -29.81 0.52 25.33
C VAL A 34 -28.66 1.45 24.99
N THR A 35 -28.26 1.48 23.71
CA THR A 35 -27.27 2.43 23.21
C THR A 35 -27.80 3.84 23.23
N ILE A 36 -27.10 4.78 23.87
CA ILE A 36 -27.49 6.18 24.00
C ILE A 36 -26.73 7.03 22.97
N PHE A 37 -25.43 6.84 22.88
CA PHE A 37 -24.51 7.58 22.01
C PHE A 37 -23.51 6.66 21.35
N ASP A 38 -23.11 7.02 20.14
CA ASP A 38 -21.82 6.61 19.59
C ASP A 38 -20.80 7.68 19.93
N PHE A 39 -19.73 7.26 20.61
CA PHE A 39 -18.68 8.15 21.10
C PHE A 39 -17.36 7.75 20.48
N VAL A 40 -16.72 8.70 19.77
CA VAL A 40 -15.47 8.50 19.05
C VAL A 40 -14.34 9.13 19.83
N ASP A 41 -13.29 8.35 20.10
CA ASP A 41 -12.03 8.81 20.69
C ASP A 41 -11.35 9.79 19.72
N SER A 42 -11.00 10.98 20.22
CA SER A 42 -10.28 11.99 19.46
C SER A 42 -8.77 11.97 19.67
N SER A 43 -8.30 11.18 20.62
CA SER A 43 -6.88 11.13 20.99
C SER A 43 -6.07 10.14 20.17
N ASN A 44 -6.72 9.15 19.57
CA ASN A 44 -6.05 8.05 18.88
C ASN A 44 -6.65 7.83 17.47
N VAL A 45 -6.19 8.60 16.52
CA VAL A 45 -6.58 8.41 15.12
C VAL A 45 -5.56 7.50 14.43
N GLU A 46 -6.04 6.37 13.90
CA GLU A 46 -5.21 5.38 13.24
C GLU A 46 -5.59 5.22 11.76
N ALA A 47 -4.58 5.09 10.89
CA ALA A 47 -4.77 4.56 9.55
C ALA A 47 -4.40 3.08 9.51
N HIS A 48 -5.28 2.29 8.91
CA HIS A 48 -5.10 0.86 8.69
C HIS A 48 -4.75 0.61 7.23
N VAL A 49 -3.50 0.26 6.95
CA VAL A 49 -2.96 0.11 5.59
C VAL A 49 -2.65 -1.34 5.28
N SER A 50 -3.21 -1.85 4.19
CA SER A 50 -2.87 -3.19 3.68
C SER A 50 -1.57 -3.12 2.89
N ILE A 51 -0.48 -3.64 3.45
CA ILE A 51 0.88 -3.56 2.90
C ILE A 51 1.26 -4.92 2.32
N PRO A 52 1.63 -5.00 1.03
CA PRO A 52 2.19 -6.21 0.44
C PRO A 52 3.45 -6.68 1.19
N GLY A 53 3.60 -8.00 1.38
CA GLY A 53 4.70 -8.54 2.19
C GLY A 53 6.10 -8.11 1.70
N ASN A 54 6.28 -7.94 0.39
CA ASN A 54 7.54 -7.51 -0.21
C ASN A 54 7.87 -6.03 0.12
N ASP A 55 6.87 -5.21 0.35
CA ASP A 55 7.02 -3.77 0.59
C ASP A 55 7.28 -3.44 2.07
N LEU A 56 7.01 -4.38 2.97
CA LEU A 56 7.29 -4.23 4.39
C LEU A 56 8.77 -3.91 4.69
N ASN A 57 9.68 -4.43 3.87
CA ASN A 57 11.12 -4.17 4.03
C ASN A 57 11.51 -2.70 3.74
N GLY A 58 10.64 -1.95 3.05
CA GLY A 58 10.81 -0.51 2.79
C GLY A 58 10.29 0.38 3.91
N LEU A 59 9.59 -0.18 4.90
CA LEU A 59 8.97 0.55 5.99
C LEU A 59 9.67 0.24 7.32
N SER A 60 9.85 1.26 8.14
CA SER A 60 10.49 1.14 9.46
C SER A 60 9.51 1.53 10.56
N LEU A 61 9.32 0.66 11.55
CA LEU A 61 8.52 0.97 12.74
C LEU A 61 9.09 2.18 13.48
N GLY A 62 8.21 3.05 13.97
CA GLY A 62 8.56 4.28 14.64
C GLY A 62 8.94 5.44 13.72
N SER A 63 9.01 5.22 12.41
CA SER A 63 9.25 6.29 11.43
C SER A 63 7.96 6.97 11.03
N GLU A 64 8.07 8.25 10.67
CA GLU A 64 6.99 9.07 10.17
C GLU A 64 6.82 8.89 8.65
N TYR A 65 5.57 8.82 8.20
CA TYR A 65 5.20 8.65 6.81
C TYR A 65 4.14 9.66 6.38
N GLU A 66 4.21 10.05 5.13
CA GLU A 66 3.27 10.96 4.50
C GLU A 66 2.01 10.22 4.02
N PHE A 67 0.86 10.80 4.34
CA PHE A 67 -0.45 10.38 3.84
C PHE A 67 -1.10 11.51 3.07
N GLU A 68 -1.68 11.20 1.94
CA GLU A 68 -2.58 12.09 1.23
C GLU A 68 -4.03 11.69 1.53
N ILE A 69 -4.77 12.58 2.21
CA ILE A 69 -6.17 12.36 2.61
C ILE A 69 -6.98 13.56 2.12
N ASN A 70 -7.98 13.33 1.27
CA ASN A 70 -8.82 14.37 0.67
C ASN A 70 -8.03 15.48 -0.07
N GLY A 71 -6.84 15.16 -0.61
CA GLY A 71 -5.96 16.11 -1.29
C GLY A 71 -5.07 16.96 -0.37
N GLU A 72 -5.11 16.70 0.94
CA GLU A 72 -4.24 17.31 1.94
C GLU A 72 -3.18 16.32 2.41
N THR A 73 -2.01 16.85 2.78
CA THR A 73 -0.89 16.05 3.28
C THR A 73 -0.92 16.00 4.80
N HIS A 74 -0.88 14.79 5.33
CA HIS A 74 -0.84 14.50 6.76
C HIS A 74 0.34 13.59 7.08
N PHE A 75 0.79 13.56 8.34
CA PHE A 75 1.89 12.72 8.78
C PHE A 75 1.45 11.77 9.89
N ALA A 76 1.89 10.51 9.79
CA ALA A 76 1.59 9.50 10.78
C ALA A 76 2.80 8.63 11.08
N ILE A 77 2.93 8.17 12.31
CA ILE A 77 4.00 7.29 12.74
C ILE A 77 3.58 5.83 12.52
N PHE A 78 4.44 5.05 11.85
CA PHE A 78 4.24 3.61 11.71
C PHE A 78 4.39 2.92 13.06
N SER A 79 3.28 2.67 13.74
CA SER A 79 3.24 2.23 15.13
C SER A 79 3.44 0.72 15.24
N ARG A 80 2.71 -0.08 14.47
CA ARG A 80 2.73 -1.54 14.58
C ARG A 80 2.23 -2.25 13.33
N ILE A 81 2.56 -3.54 13.25
CA ILE A 81 2.01 -4.47 12.25
C ILE A 81 1.08 -5.43 12.99
N ALA A 82 -0.15 -5.56 12.52
CA ALA A 82 -1.08 -6.53 13.07
C ALA A 82 -0.58 -7.97 12.83
N PRO A 83 -0.73 -8.88 13.80
CA PRO A 83 -0.21 -10.24 13.70
C PRO A 83 -0.93 -11.10 12.67
N MET A 84 -2.10 -10.66 12.19
CA MET A 84 -2.93 -11.40 11.24
C MET A 84 -2.71 -10.92 9.80
N THR A 85 -2.77 -11.87 8.85
CA THR A 85 -2.84 -11.57 7.41
C THR A 85 -4.28 -11.22 7.03
N ILE A 86 -4.45 -10.31 6.07
CA ILE A 86 -5.77 -9.91 5.57
C ILE A 86 -6.24 -10.93 4.53
N GLY A 87 -7.38 -11.61 4.81
CA GLY A 87 -8.11 -12.40 3.81
C GLY A 87 -7.33 -13.51 3.12
N GLY A 88 -6.31 -14.13 3.78
CA GLY A 88 -5.49 -15.19 3.18
C GLY A 88 -4.47 -14.69 2.15
N SER A 89 -4.35 -13.37 1.96
CA SER A 89 -3.31 -12.75 1.14
C SER A 89 -1.97 -12.69 1.88
N SER A 90 -0.87 -12.48 1.15
CA SER A 90 0.45 -12.20 1.75
C SER A 90 0.56 -10.79 2.36
N ASN A 91 -0.51 -9.99 2.30
CA ASN A 91 -0.52 -8.64 2.82
C ASN A 91 -0.59 -8.63 4.35
N ARG A 92 0.07 -7.66 4.94
CA ARG A 92 0.04 -7.37 6.37
C ARG A 92 -0.71 -6.06 6.62
N LEU A 93 -1.41 -5.99 7.74
CA LEU A 93 -2.05 -4.76 8.16
C LEU A 93 -1.04 -3.92 8.95
N GLY A 94 -0.59 -2.81 8.36
CA GLY A 94 0.19 -1.79 9.04
C GLY A 94 -0.74 -0.78 9.71
N ILE A 95 -0.39 -0.36 10.92
CA ILE A 95 -1.15 0.62 11.70
C ILE A 95 -0.27 1.84 11.90
N PHE A 96 -0.80 3.00 11.50
CA PHE A 96 -0.15 4.29 11.56
C PHE A 96 -0.96 5.21 12.46
N GLU A 97 -0.32 5.88 13.39
CA GLU A 97 -0.93 6.77 14.37
C GLU A 97 -0.70 8.23 13.97
N PHE A 98 -1.77 9.00 13.88
CA PHE A 98 -1.71 10.45 13.65
C PHE A 98 -1.63 11.18 14.98
N SER A 99 -0.84 12.25 15.00
CA SER A 99 -0.77 13.15 16.15
C SER A 99 -1.89 14.20 16.15
N GLU A 100 -2.60 14.33 15.04
CA GLU A 100 -3.71 15.25 14.86
C GLU A 100 -5.03 14.51 14.72
N PHE A 101 -6.13 15.19 15.05
CA PHE A 101 -7.46 14.61 14.86
C PHE A 101 -7.86 14.67 13.40
N LEU A 102 -8.18 13.52 12.83
CA LEU A 102 -8.79 13.35 11.52
C LEU A 102 -10.12 12.64 11.67
N SER A 103 -11.13 13.11 10.94
CA SER A 103 -12.45 12.47 10.97
C SER A 103 -12.36 11.00 10.53
N PRO A 104 -12.89 10.06 11.34
CA PRO A 104 -12.90 8.65 10.96
C PRO A 104 -13.69 8.39 9.68
N GLY A 105 -13.29 7.33 8.95
CA GLY A 105 -13.97 6.91 7.72
C GLY A 105 -13.39 7.52 6.43
N ASN A 106 -12.39 8.39 6.53
CA ASN A 106 -11.67 8.87 5.35
C ASN A 106 -10.81 7.77 4.73
N VAL A 107 -10.62 7.85 3.43
CA VAL A 107 -9.66 7.04 2.67
C VAL A 107 -8.45 7.90 2.35
N GLY A 108 -7.25 7.35 2.60
CA GLY A 108 -5.99 8.03 2.32
C GLY A 108 -5.01 7.12 1.59
N TYR A 109 -4.00 7.75 1.00
CA TYR A 109 -2.91 7.08 0.30
C TYR A 109 -1.62 7.28 1.08
N LEU A 110 -1.02 6.15 1.52
CA LEU A 110 0.32 6.14 2.11
C LEU A 110 1.35 6.39 1.02
N LYS A 111 2.18 7.42 1.19
CA LYS A 111 3.32 7.69 0.32
C LYS A 111 4.60 7.20 1.00
N TYR A 112 5.26 6.24 0.39
CA TYR A 112 6.55 5.77 0.87
C TYR A 112 7.50 5.48 -0.30
N ARG A 113 8.78 5.53 -0.01
CA ARG A 113 9.81 5.27 -1.01
C ARG A 113 10.41 3.89 -0.77
N ASN A 114 10.21 3.00 -1.73
CA ASN A 114 10.86 1.68 -1.71
C ASN A 114 12.18 1.73 -2.49
N ILE A 115 13.27 1.30 -1.86
CA ILE A 115 14.60 1.28 -2.50
C ILE A 115 14.92 -0.15 -2.91
N ILE A 116 14.93 -0.40 -4.21
CA ILE A 116 15.33 -1.68 -4.78
C ILE A 116 16.86 -1.70 -4.89
N LYS A 117 17.52 -2.47 -4.01
CA LYS A 117 18.98 -2.62 -3.96
C LYS A 117 19.48 -3.70 -4.94
N LYS A 118 19.02 -3.67 -6.17
CA LYS A 118 19.45 -4.59 -7.24
C LYS A 118 19.89 -3.76 -8.43
N SER A 119 21.02 -4.15 -9.04
CA SER A 119 21.41 -3.57 -10.32
C SER A 119 20.47 -4.07 -11.40
N GLY A 120 19.98 -3.18 -12.23
CA GLY A 120 19.03 -3.49 -13.29
C GLY A 120 18.87 -2.32 -14.25
N ALA A 121 17.90 -2.42 -15.12
CA ALA A 121 17.57 -1.38 -16.09
C ALA A 121 16.05 -1.15 -16.15
N TRP A 122 15.66 0.07 -16.52
CA TRP A 122 14.30 0.40 -16.88
C TRP A 122 14.09 0.06 -18.36
N VAL A 123 13.04 -0.71 -18.64
CA VAL A 123 12.61 -1.05 -20.00
C VAL A 123 11.11 -0.73 -20.15
N PRO A 124 10.64 -0.40 -21.35
CA PRO A 124 9.22 -0.28 -21.59
C PRO A 124 8.49 -1.58 -21.24
N LEU A 125 7.37 -1.51 -20.54
CA LEU A 125 6.58 -2.68 -20.15
C LEU A 125 6.18 -3.54 -21.37
N GLN A 126 5.94 -2.89 -22.51
CA GLN A 126 5.62 -3.54 -23.79
C GLN A 126 6.77 -4.36 -24.40
N ALA A 127 7.99 -4.24 -23.88
CA ALA A 127 9.13 -5.05 -24.30
C ALA A 127 9.16 -6.42 -23.60
N LEU A 128 8.37 -6.59 -22.55
CA LEU A 128 8.33 -7.82 -21.76
C LEU A 128 7.22 -8.75 -22.23
N SER A 129 7.48 -10.04 -22.18
CA SER A 129 6.47 -11.09 -22.33
C SER A 129 6.63 -12.14 -21.24
N GLU A 130 5.51 -12.71 -20.81
CA GLU A 130 5.53 -13.71 -19.74
C GLU A 130 6.41 -14.91 -20.11
N SER A 131 7.15 -15.40 -19.15
CA SER A 131 7.93 -16.62 -19.22
C SER A 131 7.42 -17.59 -18.14
N ASN A 132 8.10 -18.72 -17.98
CA ASN A 132 7.76 -19.70 -16.96
C ASN A 132 8.22 -19.24 -15.56
N GLN A 133 7.53 -19.71 -14.52
CA GLN A 133 7.94 -19.56 -13.12
C GLN A 133 8.05 -18.11 -12.60
N GLY A 134 7.25 -17.18 -13.15
CA GLY A 134 7.25 -15.78 -12.70
C GLY A 134 8.41 -14.94 -13.24
N LEU A 135 9.16 -15.46 -14.19
CA LEU A 135 10.16 -14.72 -14.95
C LEU A 135 9.58 -14.11 -16.22
N TRP A 136 10.31 -13.19 -16.82
CA TRP A 136 9.90 -12.48 -18.02
C TRP A 136 10.91 -12.67 -19.14
N ASN A 137 10.43 -12.70 -20.37
CA ASN A 137 11.29 -12.70 -21.55
C ASN A 137 11.45 -11.27 -22.02
N LEU A 138 12.68 -10.93 -22.39
CA LEU A 138 13.09 -9.71 -23.06
C LEU A 138 13.83 -10.07 -24.33
N PHE A 139 13.47 -9.46 -25.46
CA PHE A 139 14.22 -9.65 -26.70
C PHE A 139 15.17 -8.49 -26.92
N VAL A 140 16.46 -8.84 -27.03
CA VAL A 140 17.58 -7.91 -27.21
C VAL A 140 18.15 -8.09 -28.62
N LEU A 141 18.61 -7.00 -29.23
CA LEU A 141 19.20 -7.00 -30.55
C LEU A 141 20.74 -7.03 -30.46
N GLU A 142 21.34 -8.11 -30.92
CA GLU A 142 22.77 -8.22 -31.13
C GLU A 142 23.11 -7.65 -32.51
N LYS A 143 23.99 -6.62 -32.57
CA LYS A 143 24.42 -6.02 -33.82
C LYS A 143 25.44 -6.90 -34.51
N LEU A 144 25.21 -7.25 -35.77
CA LEU A 144 26.11 -7.95 -36.67
C LEU A 144 26.48 -7.06 -37.85
N ASP A 145 27.44 -7.50 -38.68
CA ASP A 145 27.94 -6.70 -39.81
C ASP A 145 26.82 -6.36 -40.84
N ASP A 146 25.86 -7.25 -41.04
CA ASP A 146 24.77 -7.14 -42.03
C ASP A 146 23.37 -6.95 -41.43
N GLY A 147 23.24 -6.59 -40.11
CA GLY A 147 21.95 -6.41 -39.49
C GLY A 147 21.93 -6.73 -38.00
N TYR A 148 20.80 -7.21 -37.52
CA TYR A 148 20.61 -7.51 -36.11
C TYR A 148 20.13 -8.95 -35.95
N LYS A 149 20.62 -9.62 -34.92
CA LYS A 149 20.11 -10.92 -34.47
C LYS A 149 19.30 -10.75 -33.20
N VAL A 150 18.12 -11.35 -33.15
CA VAL A 150 17.29 -11.33 -31.96
C VAL A 150 17.77 -12.38 -30.95
N LEU A 151 18.15 -11.94 -29.77
CA LEU A 151 18.47 -12.78 -28.63
C LEU A 151 17.34 -12.72 -27.61
N LYS A 152 17.10 -13.83 -26.95
CA LYS A 152 16.11 -13.92 -25.88
C LYS A 152 16.82 -13.94 -24.54
N GLU A 153 16.54 -12.95 -23.71
CA GLU A 153 17.01 -12.87 -22.34
C GLU A 153 15.88 -13.16 -21.36
N ILE A 154 16.20 -13.85 -20.27
CA ILE A 154 15.28 -14.11 -19.17
C ILE A 154 15.60 -13.13 -18.06
N VAL A 155 14.59 -12.36 -17.64
CA VAL A 155 14.75 -11.27 -16.68
C VAL A 155 13.78 -11.41 -15.50
N GLU A 156 14.19 -10.91 -14.34
CA GLU A 156 13.37 -10.80 -13.13
C GLU A 156 12.77 -9.40 -13.09
N LEU A 157 11.45 -9.31 -12.95
CA LEU A 157 10.72 -8.06 -12.78
C LEU A 157 10.69 -7.67 -11.30
N HIS A 158 11.14 -6.45 -10.99
CA HIS A 158 11.20 -5.94 -9.62
C HIS A 158 10.14 -4.88 -9.34
N HIS A 159 9.88 -4.00 -10.30
CA HIS A 159 8.96 -2.90 -10.12
C HIS A 159 8.36 -2.46 -11.46
N VAL A 160 7.13 -1.96 -11.41
CA VAL A 160 6.46 -1.35 -12.56
C VAL A 160 6.02 0.04 -12.15
N GLU A 161 6.34 1.04 -12.95
CA GLU A 161 5.93 2.43 -12.78
C GLU A 161 5.47 2.96 -14.14
N ASP A 162 4.22 3.35 -14.22
CA ASP A 162 3.55 3.79 -15.44
C ASP A 162 3.71 2.78 -16.59
N GLU A 163 4.43 3.17 -17.65
CA GLU A 163 4.69 2.34 -18.84
C GLU A 163 6.07 1.66 -18.82
N TYR A 164 6.79 1.73 -17.70
CA TYR A 164 8.13 1.17 -17.54
C TYR A 164 8.21 0.11 -16.47
N ALA A 165 9.12 -0.82 -16.66
CA ALA A 165 9.43 -1.89 -15.73
C ALA A 165 10.90 -1.87 -15.36
N TYR A 166 11.22 -1.96 -14.06
CA TYR A 166 12.58 -2.16 -13.56
C TYR A 166 12.87 -3.65 -13.49
N ILE A 167 13.86 -4.08 -14.24
CA ILE A 167 14.21 -5.49 -14.38
C ILE A 167 15.69 -5.73 -14.06
N SER A 168 16.03 -6.96 -13.69
CA SER A 168 17.41 -7.43 -13.64
C SER A 168 17.58 -8.73 -14.44
N GLY A 169 18.77 -8.95 -14.98
CA GLY A 169 19.13 -10.10 -15.80
C GLY A 169 20.48 -9.89 -16.48
N THR A 170 20.74 -10.66 -17.52
CA THR A 170 21.95 -10.58 -18.36
C THR A 170 21.86 -9.45 -19.39
N ILE A 171 21.46 -8.26 -18.93
CA ILE A 171 21.31 -7.07 -19.75
C ILE A 171 22.40 -6.06 -19.44
N SER A 172 22.85 -5.32 -20.45
CA SER A 172 23.90 -4.32 -20.36
C SER A 172 23.40 -2.94 -20.77
N ASN A 173 24.04 -1.91 -20.25
CA ASN A 173 23.75 -0.53 -20.66
C ASN A 173 24.06 -0.35 -22.15
N GLY A 174 23.07 0.13 -22.90
CA GLY A 174 23.18 0.32 -24.35
C GLY A 174 22.58 -0.80 -25.20
N ASP A 175 22.12 -1.88 -24.58
CA ASP A 175 21.39 -2.93 -25.28
C ASP A 175 20.12 -2.35 -25.90
N GLN A 176 19.86 -2.75 -27.16
CA GLN A 176 18.63 -2.39 -27.87
C GLN A 176 17.58 -3.46 -27.65
N VAL A 177 16.39 -3.06 -27.19
CA VAL A 177 15.29 -3.98 -26.89
C VAL A 177 14.14 -3.84 -27.89
N VAL A 178 13.48 -4.95 -28.16
CA VAL A 178 12.30 -4.96 -29.05
C VAL A 178 11.07 -4.51 -28.26
N VAL A 179 10.44 -3.41 -28.68
CA VAL A 179 9.26 -2.83 -28.05
C VAL A 179 8.02 -3.06 -28.92
N GLY A 180 6.89 -3.44 -28.32
CA GLY A 180 5.60 -3.59 -29.02
C GLY A 180 5.51 -4.76 -29.99
N GLY A 181 6.53 -5.58 -30.08
CA GLY A 181 6.65 -6.73 -30.98
C GLY A 181 7.16 -8.01 -30.33
N ALA A 182 7.28 -8.06 -29.02
CA ALA A 182 7.84 -9.19 -28.28
C ALA A 182 7.14 -10.54 -28.60
N LEU A 183 5.87 -10.52 -28.97
CA LEU A 183 5.13 -11.71 -29.38
C LEU A 183 5.25 -12.06 -30.87
N ARG A 184 5.94 -11.22 -31.66
CA ARG A 184 6.08 -11.38 -33.12
C ARG A 184 7.49 -11.74 -33.54
N VAL A 185 8.45 -11.69 -32.64
CA VAL A 185 9.85 -12.06 -32.88
C VAL A 185 10.15 -13.39 -32.22
N ILE A 186 11.06 -14.13 -32.82
CA ILE A 186 11.56 -15.39 -32.26
C ILE A 186 13.06 -15.30 -32.06
N GLU A 187 13.55 -16.02 -31.07
CA GLU A 187 14.98 -16.16 -30.80
C GLU A 187 15.73 -16.64 -32.04
N GLY A 188 16.86 -16.00 -32.33
CA GLY A 188 17.69 -16.31 -33.51
C GLY A 188 17.21 -15.67 -34.80
N GLN A 189 16.09 -14.96 -34.82
CA GLN A 189 15.60 -14.24 -36.00
C GLN A 189 16.60 -13.16 -36.43
N PHE A 190 16.79 -13.04 -37.74
CA PHE A 190 17.65 -12.04 -38.36
C PHE A 190 16.80 -10.87 -38.86
N LEU A 191 17.17 -9.66 -38.46
CA LEU A 191 16.55 -8.41 -38.89
C LEU A 191 17.57 -7.61 -39.72
N LYS A 192 17.13 -7.13 -40.88
CA LYS A 192 17.93 -6.25 -41.75
C LYS A 192 17.64 -4.80 -41.50
#